data_97d7f8e2fdad984aaf623c6d7ef673b7
#
_entry.id   97d7f8e2fdad984aaf623c6d7ef673b7
#
_cell.length_a   1.000
_cell.length_b   1.000
_cell.length_c   1.000
_cell.angle_alpha   90.00
_cell.angle_beta   90.00
_cell.angle_gamma   90.00
#
_symmetry.space_group_name_H-M   'P 1'
#
loop_
_entity.id
_entity.type
_entity.pdbx_description
1 polymer ?
#
loop_
_entity_poly.entity_id
_entity_poly.type
_entity_poly.pdbx_seq_one_letter_code
_entity_poly.pdbx_strand_id
1 'polypeptide(L)'
;LGHAFSSADSMLIIDETTKQTHPATHAATRINASLNLNFEYDAATGTAALKASSQEPPLKVVRAFIVEDGSALVHVHNVSGGLLGGDQLAMSLEIGESAYVQVTTTGATRIYRSRADARPATQRIDVRVAQNACLEYLPDPLIPFAGSRFTQRTTIHLDAGAGLFWWEVLAPGREARGELFAYDAVEMKTDIFALGSPIAIERVRVEPRLYPVASPARLGKYRYWATFYICRVGPEPSAWLALEQHLRDVARELSPAADALWGISTLPAHGIVCRCLATCGRDALAGLHKLWRAAKFTLYGTEAIPPRKVN
;
A
#
# COMPACT_ATOMS: atom_id res chain seq x y z
N LEU A 1 11.81 41.27 -79.64
CA LEU A 1 10.53 41.70 -79.07
C LEU A 1 10.41 41.14 -77.66
N GLY A 2 10.68 41.79 -76.57
CA GLY A 2 10.35 43.15 -76.18
C GLY A 2 9.73 43.04 -74.77
N HIS A 3 10.33 43.72 -73.90
CA HIS A 3 9.88 44.38 -72.67
C HIS A 3 10.32 43.86 -71.35
N ALA A 4 11.20 44.65 -70.78
CA ALA A 4 11.55 44.74 -69.38
C ALA A 4 10.40 45.34 -68.57
N PHE A 5 10.26 44.91 -67.31
CA PHE A 5 9.79 45.78 -66.22
C PHE A 5 10.52 45.45 -64.92
N SER A 6 11.13 46.49 -64.43
CA SER A 6 11.75 46.65 -63.11
C SER A 6 10.68 46.74 -62.03
N SER A 7 10.88 46.10 -60.90
CA SER A 7 10.34 46.61 -59.63
C SER A 7 11.25 46.21 -58.46
N ALA A 8 11.61 47.19 -57.68
CA ALA A 8 12.47 47.16 -56.54
C ALA A 8 11.78 46.38 -55.41
N ASP A 9 12.44 45.34 -54.88
CA ASP A 9 12.05 44.68 -53.67
C ASP A 9 12.75 45.31 -52.47
N SER A 10 11.90 45.88 -51.63
CA SER A 10 12.26 46.39 -50.33
C SER A 10 12.53 45.20 -49.37
N MET A 11 13.76 45.03 -48.99
CA MET A 11 14.18 44.01 -48.00
C MET A 11 13.77 44.46 -46.61
N LEU A 12 12.69 43.89 -46.08
CA LEU A 12 12.31 43.99 -44.68
C LEU A 12 13.29 43.18 -43.83
N ILE A 13 14.13 43.85 -43.09
CA ILE A 13 14.95 43.28 -42.02
C ILE A 13 14.01 43.04 -40.85
N ILE A 14 13.70 41.79 -40.59
CA ILE A 14 13.00 41.36 -39.33
C ILE A 14 14.06 41.22 -38.27
N ASP A 15 14.05 42.14 -37.32
CA ASP A 15 14.86 42.10 -36.12
C ASP A 15 14.37 40.95 -35.18
N GLU A 16 15.08 39.82 -35.19
CA GLU A 16 14.83 38.67 -34.31
C GLU A 16 15.45 38.90 -32.93
N THR A 17 14.88 39.78 -32.14
CA THR A 17 15.12 39.83 -30.69
C THR A 17 13.87 39.61 -29.89
N THR A 18 13.19 38.49 -30.16
CA THR A 18 12.16 38.02 -29.24
C THR A 18 12.82 37.13 -28.18
N LYS A 19 13.17 37.72 -27.05
CA LYS A 19 13.53 36.99 -25.84
C LYS A 19 12.41 36.02 -25.53
N GLN A 20 12.64 34.72 -25.75
CA GLN A 20 11.84 33.67 -25.18
C GLN A 20 11.90 33.77 -23.65
N THR A 21 10.94 34.39 -23.06
CA THR A 21 10.68 34.24 -21.62
C THR A 21 10.28 32.80 -21.40
N HIS A 22 11.20 31.99 -20.84
CA HIS A 22 10.86 30.67 -20.31
C HIS A 22 9.66 30.84 -19.37
N PRO A 23 8.59 30.01 -19.53
CA PRO A 23 7.46 30.09 -18.61
C PRO A 23 8.00 29.80 -17.20
N ALA A 24 7.56 30.64 -16.28
CA ALA A 24 7.82 30.51 -14.87
C ALA A 24 7.60 29.05 -14.46
N THR A 25 8.59 28.49 -13.78
CA THR A 25 8.53 27.16 -13.18
C THR A 25 7.30 27.14 -12.26
N HIS A 26 6.18 26.57 -12.71
CA HIS A 26 5.03 26.34 -11.84
C HIS A 26 5.54 25.52 -10.66
N ALA A 27 5.55 26.10 -9.49
CA ALA A 27 5.77 25.38 -8.25
C ALA A 27 4.73 24.27 -8.23
N ALA A 28 5.16 23.01 -8.25
CA ALA A 28 4.25 21.87 -8.19
C ALA A 28 3.38 22.06 -6.94
N THR A 29 2.08 22.19 -7.13
CA THR A 29 1.11 22.34 -6.06
C THR A 29 1.19 21.07 -5.20
N ARG A 30 1.57 21.21 -3.94
CA ARG A 30 1.57 20.10 -2.97
C ARG A 30 0.13 19.68 -2.74
N ILE A 31 -0.10 18.38 -2.77
CA ILE A 31 -1.40 17.81 -2.45
C ILE A 31 -1.40 17.46 -0.96
N ASN A 32 -2.37 18.03 -0.23
CA ASN A 32 -2.77 17.56 1.10
C ASN A 32 -4.16 16.99 0.93
N ALA A 33 -4.29 15.68 1.14
CA ALA A 33 -5.56 14.99 0.90
C ALA A 33 -5.87 14.00 2.02
N SER A 34 -7.15 13.83 2.28
CA SER A 34 -7.64 12.90 3.28
C SER A 34 -8.73 11.98 2.74
N LEU A 35 -8.76 10.76 3.27
CA LEU A 35 -9.81 9.77 3.06
C LEU A 35 -10.21 9.22 4.42
N ASN A 36 -11.41 9.54 4.88
CA ASN A 36 -11.94 9.04 6.13
C ASN A 36 -13.15 8.15 5.83
N LEU A 37 -13.11 6.90 6.26
CA LEU A 37 -14.16 5.90 6.03
C LEU A 37 -14.64 5.35 7.38
N ASN A 38 -15.95 5.38 7.59
CA ASN A 38 -16.61 4.80 8.75
C ASN A 38 -17.57 3.70 8.31
N PHE A 39 -17.38 2.51 8.84
CA PHE A 39 -18.21 1.34 8.56
C PHE A 39 -18.97 0.91 9.81
N GLU A 40 -20.22 0.52 9.63
CA GLU A 40 -21.07 0.00 10.69
C GLU A 40 -21.70 -1.33 10.26
N TYR A 41 -22.00 -2.17 11.24
CA TYR A 41 -22.79 -3.37 11.03
C TYR A 41 -24.27 -3.03 11.13
N ASP A 42 -25.03 -3.43 10.13
CA ASP A 42 -26.47 -3.30 10.09
C ASP A 42 -27.11 -4.63 10.51
N ALA A 43 -27.61 -4.70 11.73
CA ALA A 43 -28.23 -5.91 12.27
C ALA A 43 -29.51 -6.31 11.53
N ALA A 44 -30.18 -5.39 10.85
CA ALA A 44 -31.40 -5.69 10.10
C ALA A 44 -31.09 -6.46 8.80
N THR A 45 -29.97 -6.17 8.18
CA THR A 45 -29.52 -6.82 6.94
C THR A 45 -28.45 -7.89 7.15
N GLY A 46 -27.83 -7.92 8.33
CA GLY A 46 -26.72 -8.81 8.64
C GLY A 46 -25.42 -8.45 7.88
N THR A 47 -25.28 -7.20 7.42
CA THR A 47 -24.16 -6.78 6.56
C THR A 47 -23.43 -5.58 7.11
N ALA A 48 -22.14 -5.45 6.76
CA ALA A 48 -21.39 -4.23 7.00
C ALA A 48 -21.65 -3.20 5.89
N ALA A 49 -21.76 -1.93 6.27
CA ALA A 49 -22.04 -0.84 5.34
C ALA A 49 -21.12 0.37 5.59
N LEU A 50 -20.71 1.04 4.52
CA LEU A 50 -20.03 2.34 4.60
C LEU A 50 -21.10 3.40 4.94
N LYS A 51 -21.09 3.92 6.16
CA LYS A 51 -22.06 4.89 6.67
C LYS A 51 -21.64 6.33 6.43
N ALA A 52 -20.36 6.61 6.59
CA ALA A 52 -19.83 7.95 6.37
C ALA A 52 -18.50 7.91 5.63
N SER A 53 -18.32 8.84 4.70
CA SER A 53 -17.05 9.06 4.05
C SER A 53 -16.79 10.54 3.84
N SER A 54 -15.56 10.97 4.14
CA SER A 54 -15.04 12.28 3.76
C SER A 54 -13.82 12.04 2.88
N GLN A 55 -13.81 12.66 1.69
CA GLN A 55 -12.83 12.35 0.67
C GLN A 55 -12.32 13.61 0.01
N GLU A 56 -11.02 13.83 0.11
CA GLU A 56 -10.30 14.88 -0.61
C GLU A 56 -9.39 14.23 -1.66
N PRO A 57 -9.50 14.60 -2.94
CA PRO A 57 -8.64 14.04 -3.97
C PRO A 57 -7.14 14.22 -3.62
N PRO A 58 -6.27 13.24 -3.97
CA PRO A 58 -6.51 12.18 -4.97
C PRO A 58 -7.04 10.86 -4.42
N LEU A 59 -7.19 10.68 -3.10
CA LEU A 59 -7.74 9.45 -2.55
C LEU A 59 -9.26 9.42 -2.70
N LYS A 60 -9.79 8.33 -3.27
CA LYS A 60 -11.22 8.18 -3.52
C LYS A 60 -11.71 6.74 -3.40
N VAL A 61 -12.91 6.59 -2.83
CA VAL A 61 -13.72 5.39 -2.87
C VAL A 61 -15.01 5.71 -3.63
N VAL A 62 -15.34 4.94 -4.66
CA VAL A 62 -16.54 5.19 -5.49
C VAL A 62 -17.79 4.70 -4.75
N ARG A 63 -17.73 3.46 -4.22
CA ARG A 63 -18.78 2.85 -3.41
C ARG A 63 -18.24 1.66 -2.62
N ALA A 64 -18.97 1.25 -1.59
CA ALA A 64 -18.80 -0.05 -0.97
C ALA A 64 -19.65 -1.11 -1.70
N PHE A 65 -19.13 -2.32 -1.79
CA PHE A 65 -19.84 -3.51 -2.28
C PHE A 65 -20.10 -4.42 -1.10
N ILE A 66 -21.23 -5.09 -1.06
CA ILE A 66 -21.49 -6.16 -0.12
C ILE A 66 -20.97 -7.45 -0.76
N VAL A 67 -20.16 -8.20 -0.03
CA VAL A 67 -19.61 -9.49 -0.42
C VAL A 67 -20.54 -10.61 0.07
N GLU A 68 -20.35 -11.83 -0.44
CA GLU A 68 -21.24 -12.98 -0.16
C GLU A 68 -21.34 -13.33 1.34
N ASP A 69 -20.30 -13.04 2.13
CA ASP A 69 -20.28 -13.24 3.57
C ASP A 69 -20.87 -12.07 4.40
N GLY A 70 -21.46 -11.07 3.73
CA GLY A 70 -22.02 -9.88 4.37
C GLY A 70 -20.99 -8.78 4.67
N SER A 71 -19.72 -9.01 4.37
CA SER A 71 -18.68 -7.99 4.55
C SER A 71 -18.78 -6.85 3.52
N ALA A 72 -18.30 -5.66 3.90
CA ALA A 72 -18.17 -4.53 2.98
C ALA A 72 -16.82 -4.56 2.29
N LEU A 73 -16.80 -4.48 0.96
CA LEU A 73 -15.58 -4.33 0.17
C LEU A 73 -15.48 -2.93 -0.41
N VAL A 74 -14.35 -2.26 -0.21
CA VAL A 74 -14.03 -0.99 -0.86
C VAL A 74 -12.70 -1.04 -1.60
N HIS A 75 -12.64 -0.31 -2.73
CA HIS A 75 -11.44 -0.10 -3.50
C HIS A 75 -10.98 1.35 -3.34
N VAL A 76 -9.81 1.56 -2.79
CA VAL A 76 -9.19 2.88 -2.68
C VAL A 76 -8.50 3.21 -4.00
N HIS A 77 -8.93 4.31 -4.60
CA HIS A 77 -8.33 4.87 -5.81
C HIS A 77 -7.39 6.02 -5.44
N ASN A 78 -6.25 6.09 -6.10
CA ASN A 78 -5.47 7.30 -6.19
C ASN A 78 -5.63 7.86 -7.60
N VAL A 79 -6.51 8.86 -7.77
CA VAL A 79 -6.88 9.39 -9.09
C VAL A 79 -5.77 10.25 -9.73
N SER A 80 -4.72 10.62 -8.99
CA SER A 80 -3.51 11.25 -9.55
C SER A 80 -2.50 10.25 -10.12
N GLY A 81 -2.78 8.94 -9.94
CA GLY A 81 -1.92 7.87 -10.41
C GLY A 81 -0.71 7.55 -9.52
N GLY A 82 -0.42 8.36 -8.50
CA GLY A 82 0.69 8.17 -7.54
C GLY A 82 0.98 9.41 -6.72
N LEU A 83 2.05 9.37 -5.91
CA LEU A 83 2.47 10.47 -5.03
C LEU A 83 3.71 11.16 -5.58
N LEU A 84 3.70 12.48 -5.57
CA LEU A 84 4.86 13.32 -5.86
C LEU A 84 5.59 13.72 -4.57
N GLY A 85 6.86 14.06 -4.68
CA GLY A 85 7.61 14.60 -3.54
C GLY A 85 6.94 15.83 -2.94
N GLY A 86 6.68 15.77 -1.63
CA GLY A 86 5.97 16.79 -0.87
C GLY A 86 4.48 16.55 -0.68
N ASP A 87 3.85 15.62 -1.39
CA ASP A 87 2.46 15.23 -1.15
C ASP A 87 2.28 14.63 0.24
N GLN A 88 1.14 14.94 0.86
CA GLN A 88 0.76 14.44 2.17
C GLN A 88 -0.64 13.82 2.08
N LEU A 89 -0.71 12.51 2.23
CA LEU A 89 -1.97 11.78 2.23
C LEU A 89 -2.28 11.26 3.63
N ALA A 90 -3.52 11.38 4.05
CA ALA A 90 -4.04 10.79 5.28
C ALA A 90 -5.19 9.85 4.97
N MET A 91 -5.22 8.70 5.62
CA MET A 91 -6.35 7.77 5.57
C MET A 91 -6.75 7.37 6.98
N SER A 92 -8.03 7.46 7.29
CA SER A 92 -8.61 6.97 8.53
C SER A 92 -9.68 5.93 8.25
N LEU A 93 -9.58 4.79 8.92
CA LEU A 93 -10.53 3.68 8.83
C LEU A 93 -11.11 3.40 10.21
N GLU A 94 -12.41 3.64 10.37
CA GLU A 94 -13.16 3.31 11.58
C GLU A 94 -14.08 2.14 11.25
N ILE A 95 -13.78 0.97 11.84
CA ILE A 95 -14.57 -0.26 11.66
C ILE A 95 -15.40 -0.45 12.90
N GLY A 96 -16.70 -0.18 12.79
CA GLY A 96 -17.66 -0.26 13.89
C GLY A 96 -17.83 -1.69 14.40
N GLU A 97 -18.46 -1.80 15.58
CA GLU A 97 -18.66 -3.07 16.26
C GLU A 97 -19.32 -4.11 15.34
N SER A 98 -18.78 -5.33 15.35
CA SER A 98 -19.26 -6.48 14.57
C SER A 98 -19.21 -6.30 13.04
N ALA A 99 -18.69 -5.18 12.52
CA ALA A 99 -18.54 -4.97 11.08
C ALA A 99 -17.33 -5.73 10.52
N TYR A 100 -17.54 -6.41 9.40
CA TYR A 100 -16.48 -7.07 8.63
C TYR A 100 -16.20 -6.27 7.36
N VAL A 101 -14.97 -5.83 7.17
CA VAL A 101 -14.61 -4.90 6.09
C VAL A 101 -13.35 -5.36 5.39
N GLN A 102 -13.40 -5.38 4.06
CA GLN A 102 -12.26 -5.59 3.20
C GLN A 102 -11.91 -4.31 2.45
N VAL A 103 -10.67 -3.87 2.55
CA VAL A 103 -10.13 -2.70 1.87
C VAL A 103 -8.97 -3.12 0.98
N THR A 104 -9.02 -2.75 -0.28
CA THR A 104 -7.93 -2.96 -1.24
C THR A 104 -7.68 -1.72 -2.08
N THR A 105 -6.64 -1.70 -2.88
CA THR A 105 -6.36 -0.64 -3.84
C THR A 105 -6.74 -1.07 -5.26
N THR A 106 -7.03 -0.15 -6.15
CA THR A 106 -7.30 -0.45 -7.57
C THR A 106 -6.04 -0.76 -8.37
N GLY A 107 -4.88 -0.56 -7.79
CA GLY A 107 -3.59 -0.84 -8.39
C GLY A 107 -2.45 -0.42 -7.47
N ALA A 108 -1.22 -0.68 -7.88
CA ALA A 108 -0.03 -0.37 -7.12
C ALA A 108 0.09 1.11 -6.74
N THR A 109 0.50 1.38 -5.51
CA THR A 109 0.81 2.74 -5.05
C THR A 109 2.16 3.17 -5.62
N ARG A 110 2.16 4.13 -6.55
CA ARG A 110 3.37 4.62 -7.23
C ARG A 110 3.89 5.84 -6.49
N ILE A 111 5.18 5.84 -6.18
CA ILE A 111 5.87 7.01 -5.63
C ILE A 111 6.76 7.57 -6.73
N TYR A 112 6.41 8.73 -7.23
CA TYR A 112 7.15 9.38 -8.31
C TYR A 112 8.45 10.00 -7.82
N ARG A 113 9.35 10.27 -8.76
CA ARG A 113 10.63 10.93 -8.50
C ARG A 113 10.42 12.22 -7.71
N SER A 114 11.16 12.38 -6.62
CA SER A 114 11.18 13.61 -5.84
C SER A 114 12.15 14.63 -6.49
N ARG A 115 11.76 15.90 -6.51
CA ARG A 115 12.71 16.99 -6.83
C ARG A 115 13.74 17.08 -5.69
N ALA A 116 14.94 17.58 -5.99
CA ALA A 116 16.01 17.66 -5.02
C ALA A 116 15.61 18.48 -3.77
N ASP A 117 14.89 19.57 -3.97
CA ASP A 117 14.38 20.49 -2.95
C ASP A 117 13.06 20.07 -2.30
N ALA A 118 12.38 19.07 -2.84
CA ALA A 118 11.09 18.62 -2.29
C ALA A 118 11.28 17.80 -1.01
N ARG A 119 10.30 17.88 -0.09
CA ARG A 119 10.18 16.93 1.02
C ARG A 119 9.81 15.55 0.49
N PRO A 120 10.03 14.47 1.25
CA PRO A 120 9.46 13.16 0.92
C PRO A 120 7.94 13.24 0.72
N ALA A 121 7.38 12.40 -0.14
CA ALA A 121 5.96 12.12 -0.11
C ALA A 121 5.62 11.40 1.19
N THR A 122 4.48 11.70 1.80
CA THR A 122 4.08 11.10 3.08
C THR A 122 2.68 10.50 2.99
N GLN A 123 2.50 9.35 3.65
CA GLN A 123 1.18 8.75 3.86
C GLN A 123 1.02 8.39 5.33
N ARG A 124 -0.06 8.86 5.93
CA ARG A 124 -0.49 8.48 7.28
C ARG A 124 -1.74 7.62 7.18
N ILE A 125 -1.77 6.53 7.93
CA ILE A 125 -2.91 5.62 8.00
C ILE A 125 -3.22 5.37 9.47
N ASP A 126 -4.42 5.76 9.89
CA ASP A 126 -4.92 5.54 11.24
C ASP A 126 -6.13 4.61 11.17
N VAL A 127 -6.10 3.52 11.93
CA VAL A 127 -7.12 2.46 11.91
C VAL A 127 -7.62 2.17 13.31
N ARG A 128 -8.93 2.09 13.45
CA ARG A 128 -9.58 1.57 14.64
C ARG A 128 -10.52 0.44 14.27
N VAL A 129 -10.35 -0.71 14.89
CA VAL A 129 -11.21 -1.88 14.73
C VAL A 129 -11.91 -2.12 16.06
N ALA A 130 -13.20 -1.85 16.08
CA ALA A 130 -14.02 -1.96 17.29
C ALA A 130 -14.30 -3.43 17.67
N GLN A 131 -14.98 -3.62 18.79
CA GLN A 131 -15.26 -4.93 19.37
C GLN A 131 -15.89 -5.90 18.35
N ASN A 132 -15.34 -7.12 18.26
CA ASN A 132 -15.79 -8.19 17.35
C ASN A 132 -15.80 -7.83 15.85
N ALA A 133 -15.28 -6.68 15.47
CA ALA A 133 -15.12 -6.30 14.06
C ALA A 133 -13.88 -6.93 13.43
N CYS A 134 -13.81 -6.94 12.10
CA CYS A 134 -12.64 -7.44 11.37
C CYS A 134 -12.30 -6.54 10.18
N LEU A 135 -11.03 -6.19 10.06
CA LEU A 135 -10.49 -5.49 8.90
C LEU A 135 -9.53 -6.39 8.12
N GLU A 136 -9.78 -6.52 6.83
CA GLU A 136 -8.86 -7.09 5.85
C GLU A 136 -8.31 -5.96 4.95
N TYR A 137 -7.09 -5.50 5.20
CA TYR A 137 -6.40 -4.51 4.38
C TYR A 137 -5.39 -5.19 3.46
N LEU A 138 -5.76 -5.31 2.18
CA LEU A 138 -5.10 -6.15 1.18
C LEU A 138 -4.70 -5.33 -0.05
N PRO A 139 -3.80 -4.34 0.08
CA PRO A 139 -3.44 -3.45 -1.01
C PRO A 139 -2.50 -4.11 -2.03
N ASP A 140 -2.42 -3.50 -3.22
CA ASP A 140 -1.37 -3.76 -4.18
C ASP A 140 -0.01 -3.22 -3.71
N PRO A 141 1.11 -3.65 -4.33
CA PRO A 141 2.45 -3.24 -3.92
C PRO A 141 2.70 -1.74 -3.99
N LEU A 142 3.54 -1.24 -3.09
CA LEU A 142 4.19 0.06 -3.18
C LEU A 142 5.35 -0.02 -4.18
N ILE A 143 5.35 0.85 -5.20
CA ILE A 143 6.39 0.91 -6.24
C ILE A 143 7.10 2.26 -6.18
N PRO A 144 8.27 2.36 -5.54
CA PRO A 144 9.06 3.58 -5.52
C PRO A 144 9.85 3.72 -6.83
N PHE A 145 9.66 4.83 -7.56
CA PHE A 145 10.38 5.13 -8.80
C PHE A 145 11.78 5.65 -8.51
N ALA A 146 12.65 5.64 -9.51
CA ALA A 146 14.00 6.16 -9.38
C ALA A 146 14.03 7.59 -8.82
N GLY A 147 14.84 7.82 -7.79
CA GLY A 147 14.96 9.11 -7.10
C GLY A 147 13.74 9.52 -6.27
N SER A 148 12.82 8.61 -5.95
CA SER A 148 11.69 8.90 -5.04
C SER A 148 12.12 8.85 -3.57
N ARG A 149 11.40 9.62 -2.75
CA ARG A 149 11.52 9.60 -1.28
C ARG A 149 10.13 9.51 -0.68
N PHE A 150 9.92 8.54 0.21
CA PHE A 150 8.62 8.25 0.78
C PHE A 150 8.70 7.90 2.26
N THR A 151 7.73 8.36 3.03
CA THR A 151 7.54 7.96 4.43
C THR A 151 6.10 7.57 4.66
N GLN A 152 5.86 6.36 5.19
CA GLN A 152 4.55 5.90 5.63
C GLN A 152 4.54 5.72 7.14
N ARG A 153 3.43 6.11 7.76
CA ARG A 153 3.14 5.83 9.17
C ARG A 153 1.75 5.23 9.30
N THR A 154 1.69 4.04 9.85
CA THR A 154 0.46 3.29 10.12
C THR A 154 0.30 3.10 11.61
N THR A 155 -0.88 3.40 12.14
CA THR A 155 -1.24 3.16 13.55
C THR A 155 -2.57 2.40 13.57
N ILE A 156 -2.61 1.25 14.24
CA ILE A 156 -3.78 0.36 14.26
C ILE A 156 -4.14 0.07 15.72
N HIS A 157 -5.41 0.24 16.06
CA HIS A 157 -5.96 -0.08 17.37
C HIS A 157 -7.03 -1.16 17.23
N LEU A 158 -6.88 -2.22 18.03
CA LEU A 158 -7.77 -3.38 18.06
C LEU A 158 -8.43 -3.47 19.44
N ASP A 159 -9.77 -3.47 19.45
CA ASP A 159 -10.56 -3.67 20.66
C ASP A 159 -10.80 -5.18 20.94
N ALA A 160 -11.58 -5.53 21.96
CA ALA A 160 -11.87 -6.91 22.32
C ALA A 160 -12.53 -7.68 21.17
N GLY A 161 -12.05 -8.90 20.86
CA GLY A 161 -12.55 -9.71 19.75
C GLY A 161 -12.21 -9.20 18.35
N ALA A 162 -11.60 -8.01 18.23
CA ALA A 162 -11.25 -7.41 16.94
C ALA A 162 -10.24 -8.24 16.16
N GLY A 163 -10.43 -8.32 14.85
CA GLY A 163 -9.58 -9.04 13.90
C GLY A 163 -8.89 -8.12 12.89
N LEU A 164 -7.71 -8.54 12.46
CA LEU A 164 -6.91 -7.81 11.48
C LEU A 164 -6.19 -8.78 10.55
N PHE A 165 -6.32 -8.54 9.25
CA PHE A 165 -5.44 -9.05 8.21
C PHE A 165 -4.86 -7.86 7.48
N TRP A 166 -3.56 -7.58 7.67
CA TRP A 166 -2.91 -6.39 7.16
C TRP A 166 -1.61 -6.75 6.47
N TRP A 167 -1.51 -6.57 5.17
CA TRP A 167 -0.23 -6.72 4.50
C TRP A 167 0.27 -5.47 3.82
N GLU A 168 1.58 -5.43 3.63
CA GLU A 168 2.31 -4.42 2.88
C GLU A 168 3.35 -5.10 2.01
N VAL A 169 3.47 -4.66 0.76
CA VAL A 169 4.44 -5.21 -0.19
C VAL A 169 5.25 -4.06 -0.79
N LEU A 170 6.56 -4.10 -0.63
CA LEU A 170 7.48 -3.17 -1.25
C LEU A 170 8.13 -3.80 -2.48
N ALA A 171 7.93 -3.18 -3.65
CA ALA A 171 8.56 -3.55 -4.90
C ALA A 171 9.95 -2.88 -5.03
N PRO A 172 10.86 -3.44 -5.85
CA PRO A 172 12.21 -2.88 -6.05
C PRO A 172 12.23 -1.57 -6.82
N GLY A 173 11.13 -1.19 -7.45
CA GLY A 173 10.99 -0.06 -8.35
C GLY A 173 10.21 -0.45 -9.60
N ARG A 174 10.39 0.28 -10.70
CA ARG A 174 9.79 -0.07 -12.00
C ARG A 174 10.61 -1.15 -12.70
N GLU A 175 10.51 -2.38 -12.24
CA GLU A 175 11.29 -3.51 -12.72
C GLU A 175 11.19 -3.68 -14.26
N ALA A 176 9.99 -3.55 -14.84
CA ALA A 176 9.78 -3.60 -16.29
C ALA A 176 10.49 -2.49 -17.07
N ARG A 177 11.02 -1.48 -16.39
CA ARG A 177 11.83 -0.40 -16.95
C ARG A 177 13.30 -0.48 -16.53
N GLY A 178 13.73 -1.57 -15.92
CA GLY A 178 15.08 -1.78 -15.43
C GLY A 178 15.44 -0.98 -14.16
N GLU A 179 14.46 -0.37 -13.49
CA GLU A 179 14.71 0.33 -12.23
C GLU A 179 14.63 -0.65 -11.06
N LEU A 180 15.77 -1.02 -10.52
CA LEU A 180 15.90 -1.86 -9.33
C LEU A 180 16.60 -1.07 -8.24
N PHE A 181 15.87 -0.82 -7.14
CA PHE A 181 16.40 -0.09 -5.97
C PHE A 181 17.04 1.27 -6.33
N ALA A 182 16.46 1.94 -7.33
CA ALA A 182 16.95 3.23 -7.83
C ALA A 182 16.33 4.44 -7.09
N TYR A 183 15.47 4.20 -6.12
CA TYR A 183 14.88 5.24 -5.25
C TYR A 183 15.89 5.73 -4.21
N ASP A 184 15.66 6.92 -3.66
CA ASP A 184 16.56 7.52 -2.66
C ASP A 184 16.27 6.97 -1.26
N ALA A 185 15.01 6.97 -0.84
CA ALA A 185 14.63 6.48 0.49
C ALA A 185 13.17 6.04 0.56
N VAL A 186 12.91 4.93 1.25
CA VAL A 186 11.59 4.50 1.70
C VAL A 186 11.64 4.23 3.19
N GLU A 187 10.76 4.85 3.96
CA GLU A 187 10.61 4.63 5.39
C GLU A 187 9.16 4.21 5.67
N MET A 188 8.99 3.07 6.37
CA MET A 188 7.68 2.56 6.77
C MET A 188 7.67 2.28 8.27
N LYS A 189 6.65 2.78 8.95
CA LYS A 189 6.46 2.64 10.40
C LYS A 189 5.07 2.08 10.63
N THR A 190 4.99 0.94 11.30
CA THR A 190 3.72 0.29 11.64
C THR A 190 3.68 0.01 13.13
N ASP A 191 2.67 0.55 13.79
CA ASP A 191 2.38 0.37 15.21
C ASP A 191 1.00 -0.27 15.35
N ILE A 192 0.93 -1.46 15.97
CA ILE A 192 -0.34 -2.18 16.23
C ILE A 192 -0.51 -2.34 17.72
N PHE A 193 -1.68 -1.90 18.20
CA PHE A 193 -2.08 -1.97 19.60
C PHE A 193 -3.31 -2.88 19.73
N ALA A 194 -3.33 -3.73 20.74
CA ALA A 194 -4.50 -4.49 21.16
C ALA A 194 -4.84 -4.13 22.60
N LEU A 195 -6.09 -3.76 22.87
CA LEU A 195 -6.55 -3.32 24.20
C LEU A 195 -5.64 -2.25 24.82
N GLY A 196 -5.14 -1.32 24.00
CA GLY A 196 -4.25 -0.24 24.41
C GLY A 196 -2.77 -0.63 24.58
N SER A 197 -2.41 -1.90 24.52
CA SER A 197 -1.04 -2.39 24.62
C SER A 197 -0.41 -2.64 23.26
N PRO A 198 0.86 -2.27 23.01
CA PRO A 198 1.53 -2.53 21.76
C PRO A 198 1.79 -4.03 21.58
N ILE A 199 1.37 -4.60 20.44
CA ILE A 199 1.62 -5.99 20.06
C ILE A 199 2.58 -6.13 18.89
N ALA A 200 2.74 -5.09 18.06
CA ALA A 200 3.74 -5.01 17.02
C ALA A 200 4.22 -3.57 16.83
N ILE A 201 5.53 -3.40 16.76
CA ILE A 201 6.19 -2.13 16.42
C ILE A 201 7.23 -2.43 15.37
N GLU A 202 6.98 -2.00 14.12
CA GLU A 202 7.89 -2.23 13.01
C GLU A 202 8.43 -0.91 12.46
N ARG A 203 9.72 -0.92 12.14
CA ARG A 203 10.43 0.21 11.57
C ARG A 203 11.31 -0.28 10.44
N VAL A 204 10.97 0.11 9.22
CA VAL A 204 11.72 -0.23 8.02
C VAL A 204 12.25 1.04 7.39
N ARG A 205 13.53 1.06 7.07
CA ARG A 205 14.16 2.14 6.31
C ARG A 205 15.09 1.53 5.26
N VAL A 206 14.84 1.86 4.02
CA VAL A 206 15.59 1.39 2.87
C VAL A 206 16.15 2.60 2.12
N GLU A 207 17.48 2.71 2.07
CA GLU A 207 18.23 3.77 1.39
C GLU A 207 19.27 3.10 0.48
N PRO A 208 18.87 2.69 -0.73
CA PRO A 208 19.72 1.84 -1.57
C PRO A 208 21.06 2.48 -1.97
N ARG A 209 21.11 3.81 -2.07
CA ARG A 209 22.34 4.55 -2.41
C ARG A 209 23.35 4.55 -1.28
N LEU A 210 22.89 4.56 -0.02
CA LEU A 210 23.78 4.54 1.14
C LEU A 210 24.14 3.11 1.52
N TYR A 211 23.22 2.20 1.28
CA TYR A 211 23.32 0.82 1.76
C TYR A 211 22.87 -0.15 0.66
N PRO A 212 23.79 -0.84 -0.04
CA PRO A 212 23.44 -1.76 -1.12
C PRO A 212 22.43 -2.85 -0.69
N VAL A 213 21.25 -2.81 -1.28
CA VAL A 213 20.14 -3.69 -0.88
C VAL A 213 20.40 -5.15 -1.29
N ALA A 214 21.07 -5.36 -2.42
CA ALA A 214 21.44 -6.69 -2.93
C ALA A 214 22.56 -7.38 -2.13
N SER A 215 23.06 -6.76 -1.07
CA SER A 215 24.02 -7.40 -0.18
C SER A 215 23.43 -8.66 0.46
N PRO A 216 24.21 -9.77 0.58
CA PRO A 216 23.75 -11.01 1.23
C PRO A 216 23.25 -10.81 2.67
N ALA A 217 23.79 -9.82 3.38
CA ALA A 217 23.35 -9.44 4.73
C ALA A 217 22.01 -8.70 4.78
N ARG A 218 21.39 -8.43 3.62
CA ARG A 218 20.12 -7.71 3.49
C ARG A 218 19.13 -8.54 2.69
N LEU A 219 18.83 -8.16 1.43
CA LEU A 219 17.88 -8.90 0.60
C LEU A 219 18.54 -9.95 -0.29
N GLY A 220 19.89 -9.92 -0.47
CA GLY A 220 20.58 -10.85 -1.36
C GLY A 220 20.03 -10.83 -2.79
N LYS A 221 19.56 -11.99 -3.28
CA LYS A 221 18.95 -12.13 -4.60
C LYS A 221 17.51 -11.64 -4.69
N TYR A 222 16.85 -11.43 -3.53
CA TYR A 222 15.44 -11.08 -3.50
C TYR A 222 15.21 -9.60 -3.82
N ARG A 223 14.06 -9.31 -4.39
CA ARG A 223 13.70 -7.97 -4.87
C ARG A 223 12.47 -7.39 -4.19
N TYR A 224 11.52 -8.25 -3.82
CA TYR A 224 10.28 -7.89 -3.14
C TYR A 224 10.39 -8.22 -1.67
N TRP A 225 9.88 -7.34 -0.85
CA TRP A 225 9.73 -7.54 0.58
C TRP A 225 8.27 -7.38 0.95
N ALA A 226 7.74 -8.26 1.78
CA ALA A 226 6.38 -8.15 2.30
C ALA A 226 6.32 -8.48 3.79
N THR A 227 5.42 -7.79 4.48
CA THR A 227 5.01 -8.11 5.85
C THR A 227 3.49 -8.32 5.87
N PHE A 228 3.04 -9.33 6.60
CA PHE A 228 1.63 -9.64 6.78
C PHE A 228 1.34 -9.90 8.25
N TYR A 229 0.52 -9.04 8.86
CA TYR A 229 0.02 -9.18 10.21
C TYR A 229 -1.34 -9.88 10.18
N ILE A 230 -1.48 -10.89 11.03
CA ILE A 230 -2.71 -11.66 11.27
C ILE A 230 -2.98 -11.55 12.75
N CYS A 231 -3.99 -10.78 13.14
CA CYS A 231 -4.31 -10.56 14.55
C CYS A 231 -5.80 -10.86 14.82
N ARG A 232 -6.08 -11.35 16.03
CA ARG A 232 -7.41 -11.43 16.60
C ARG A 232 -7.30 -11.36 18.12
N VAL A 233 -7.99 -10.40 18.72
CA VAL A 233 -7.97 -10.27 20.18
C VAL A 233 -8.87 -11.34 20.80
N GLY A 234 -8.32 -12.13 21.72
CA GLY A 234 -9.10 -13.14 22.46
C GLY A 234 -8.54 -14.55 22.44
N PRO A 235 -8.14 -15.13 21.28
CA PRO A 235 -7.61 -16.49 21.26
C PRO A 235 -6.41 -16.68 22.20
N GLU A 236 -6.37 -17.86 22.83
CA GLU A 236 -5.31 -18.25 23.75
C GLU A 236 -3.95 -18.40 23.04
N PRO A 237 -2.81 -18.25 23.75
CA PRO A 237 -1.48 -18.40 23.15
C PRO A 237 -1.25 -19.72 22.42
N SER A 238 -1.83 -20.83 22.91
CA SER A 238 -1.72 -22.15 22.26
C SER A 238 -2.35 -22.19 20.86
N ALA A 239 -3.45 -21.47 20.65
CA ALA A 239 -4.08 -21.37 19.34
C ALA A 239 -3.17 -20.64 18.32
N TRP A 240 -2.42 -19.64 18.78
CA TRP A 240 -1.46 -18.93 17.94
C TRP A 240 -0.26 -19.79 17.57
N LEU A 241 0.25 -20.63 18.50
CA LEU A 241 1.32 -21.58 18.22
C LEU A 241 0.87 -22.64 17.20
N ALA A 242 -0.36 -23.13 17.33
CA ALA A 242 -0.93 -24.09 16.36
C ALA A 242 -1.09 -23.45 14.97
N LEU A 243 -1.58 -22.22 14.89
CA LEU A 243 -1.71 -21.49 13.64
C LEU A 243 -0.34 -21.18 13.03
N GLU A 244 0.66 -20.78 13.84
CA GLU A 244 2.02 -20.57 13.37
C GLU A 244 2.58 -21.82 12.68
N GLN A 245 2.43 -22.98 13.31
CA GLN A 245 2.88 -24.26 12.74
C GLN A 245 2.16 -24.56 11.43
N HIS A 246 0.85 -24.41 11.39
CA HIS A 246 0.06 -24.60 10.15
C HIS A 246 0.50 -23.68 9.01
N LEU A 247 0.71 -22.38 9.31
CA LEU A 247 1.16 -21.42 8.29
C LEU A 247 2.60 -21.69 7.85
N ARG A 248 3.47 -22.21 8.72
CA ARG A 248 4.81 -22.67 8.33
C ARG A 248 4.75 -23.84 7.35
N ASP A 249 3.82 -24.76 7.54
CA ASP A 249 3.63 -25.87 6.60
C ASP A 249 3.16 -25.38 5.24
N VAL A 250 2.17 -24.48 5.20
CA VAL A 250 1.74 -23.79 3.97
C VAL A 250 2.93 -23.05 3.31
N ALA A 251 3.76 -22.38 4.08
CA ALA A 251 4.90 -21.63 3.55
C ALA A 251 5.98 -22.52 2.95
N ARG A 252 6.21 -23.73 3.48
CA ARG A 252 7.14 -24.71 2.88
C ARG A 252 6.69 -25.13 1.49
N GLU A 253 5.39 -25.28 1.27
CA GLU A 253 4.83 -25.62 -0.05
C GLU A 253 4.97 -24.48 -1.07
N LEU A 254 5.09 -23.23 -0.58
CA LEU A 254 5.23 -22.02 -1.40
C LEU A 254 6.64 -21.80 -1.95
N SER A 255 7.66 -22.46 -1.44
CA SER A 255 9.07 -22.15 -1.71
C SER A 255 9.89 -23.33 -2.28
N PRO A 256 9.35 -24.16 -3.19
CA PRO A 256 10.11 -25.32 -3.69
C PRO A 256 11.40 -24.94 -4.43
N ALA A 257 11.46 -23.75 -5.04
CA ALA A 257 12.60 -23.26 -5.82
C ALA A 257 13.45 -22.21 -5.09
N ALA A 258 13.17 -21.92 -3.82
CA ALA A 258 13.81 -20.83 -3.04
C ALA A 258 13.67 -19.44 -3.69
N ASP A 259 12.65 -19.24 -4.54
CA ASP A 259 12.35 -17.93 -5.15
C ASP A 259 11.55 -17.02 -4.22
N ALA A 260 10.96 -17.58 -3.18
CA ALA A 260 10.40 -16.87 -2.04
C ALA A 260 10.91 -17.48 -0.73
N LEU A 261 11.24 -16.64 0.22
CA LEU A 261 11.64 -17.01 1.58
C LEU A 261 10.59 -16.47 2.55
N TRP A 262 10.02 -17.35 3.35
CA TRP A 262 8.99 -17.00 4.33
C TRP A 262 9.49 -17.20 5.74
N GLY A 263 9.28 -16.17 6.59
CA GLY A 263 9.45 -16.24 8.04
C GLY A 263 8.11 -16.00 8.72
N ILE A 264 7.71 -16.91 9.62
CA ILE A 264 6.45 -16.83 10.35
C ILE A 264 6.76 -16.95 11.82
N SER A 265 6.22 -16.03 12.62
CA SER A 265 6.38 -16.05 14.08
C SER A 265 5.17 -15.43 14.78
N THR A 266 4.86 -15.94 15.97
CA THR A 266 3.89 -15.31 16.85
C THR A 266 4.35 -13.93 17.29
N LEU A 267 3.39 -13.02 17.48
CA LEU A 267 3.59 -11.75 18.18
C LEU A 267 3.57 -12.00 19.68
N PRO A 268 3.99 -11.02 20.50
CA PRO A 268 3.92 -11.14 21.97
C PRO A 268 2.52 -11.50 22.49
N ALA A 269 1.47 -11.07 21.78
CA ALA A 269 0.08 -11.41 22.07
C ALA A 269 -0.77 -11.25 20.79
N HIS A 270 -1.91 -11.96 20.75
CA HIS A 270 -3.03 -11.73 19.84
C HIS A 270 -2.71 -11.79 18.34
N GLY A 271 -1.60 -12.41 17.93
CA GLY A 271 -1.30 -12.42 16.50
C GLY A 271 -0.04 -13.14 16.06
N ILE A 272 0.12 -13.12 14.74
CA ILE A 272 1.26 -13.66 13.99
C ILE A 272 1.73 -12.59 13.01
N VAL A 273 3.03 -12.54 12.76
CA VAL A 273 3.62 -11.84 11.64
C VAL A 273 4.24 -12.82 10.65
N CYS A 274 3.87 -12.69 9.37
CA CYS A 274 4.53 -13.38 8.27
C CYS A 274 5.38 -12.38 7.49
N ARG A 275 6.64 -12.70 7.24
CA ARG A 275 7.55 -11.90 6.41
C ARG A 275 7.96 -12.68 5.18
N CYS A 276 8.05 -12.00 4.06
CA CYS A 276 8.43 -12.59 2.79
C CYS A 276 9.55 -11.78 2.13
N LEU A 277 10.51 -12.50 1.59
CA LEU A 277 11.42 -12.02 0.56
C LEU A 277 11.18 -12.82 -0.71
N ALA A 278 10.94 -12.18 -1.86
CA ALA A 278 10.69 -12.88 -3.11
C ALA A 278 11.50 -12.28 -4.26
N THR A 279 11.81 -13.11 -5.24
CA THR A 279 12.49 -12.69 -6.48
C THR A 279 11.53 -12.00 -7.43
N CYS A 280 10.22 -12.28 -7.34
CA CYS A 280 9.19 -11.61 -8.13
C CYS A 280 7.93 -11.32 -7.30
N GLY A 281 7.19 -10.27 -7.69
CA GLY A 281 5.99 -9.82 -6.97
C GLY A 281 4.83 -10.82 -7.05
N ARG A 282 4.72 -11.59 -8.12
CA ARG A 282 3.68 -12.61 -8.30
C ARG A 282 3.75 -13.66 -7.20
N ASP A 283 4.95 -14.15 -6.90
CA ASP A 283 5.13 -15.22 -5.90
C ASP A 283 4.87 -14.69 -4.49
N ALA A 284 5.30 -13.46 -4.19
CA ALA A 284 4.98 -12.80 -2.93
C ALA A 284 3.46 -12.68 -2.72
N LEU A 285 2.73 -12.15 -3.72
CA LEU A 285 1.28 -11.98 -3.63
C LEU A 285 0.53 -13.30 -3.59
N ALA A 286 0.93 -14.30 -4.40
CA ALA A 286 0.33 -15.62 -4.37
C ALA A 286 0.48 -16.29 -3.01
N GLY A 287 1.66 -16.13 -2.39
CA GLY A 287 1.92 -16.64 -1.04
C GLY A 287 1.10 -15.92 0.02
N LEU A 288 1.03 -14.59 -0.01
CA LEU A 288 0.17 -13.81 0.89
C LEU A 288 -1.29 -14.26 0.82
N HIS A 289 -1.83 -14.46 -0.38
CA HIS A 289 -3.20 -14.95 -0.54
C HIS A 289 -3.41 -16.35 0.03
N LYS A 290 -2.44 -17.26 -0.12
CA LYS A 290 -2.54 -18.61 0.47
C LYS A 290 -2.50 -18.58 1.99
N LEU A 291 -1.56 -17.81 2.57
CA LEU A 291 -1.46 -17.65 4.03
C LEU A 291 -2.71 -16.97 4.60
N TRP A 292 -3.24 -15.94 3.92
CA TRP A 292 -4.49 -15.29 4.32
C TRP A 292 -5.67 -16.26 4.33
N ARG A 293 -5.86 -17.07 3.27
CA ARG A 293 -6.93 -18.08 3.21
C ARG A 293 -6.83 -19.07 4.35
N ALA A 294 -5.63 -19.64 4.55
CA ALA A 294 -5.40 -20.59 5.64
C ALA A 294 -5.69 -19.98 7.02
N ALA A 295 -5.20 -18.76 7.27
CA ALA A 295 -5.41 -18.08 8.54
C ALA A 295 -6.88 -17.68 8.76
N LYS A 296 -7.56 -17.16 7.72
CA LYS A 296 -8.99 -16.80 7.82
C LYS A 296 -9.85 -18.02 8.13
N PHE A 297 -9.63 -19.12 7.42
CA PHE A 297 -10.34 -20.36 7.69
C PHE A 297 -10.11 -20.87 9.13
N THR A 298 -8.85 -20.87 9.60
CA THR A 298 -8.53 -21.31 10.96
C THR A 298 -9.14 -20.42 12.03
N LEU A 299 -9.10 -19.09 11.86
CA LEU A 299 -9.55 -18.14 12.89
C LEU A 299 -11.06 -17.90 12.88
N TYR A 300 -11.71 -17.99 11.71
CA TYR A 300 -13.11 -17.61 11.54
C TYR A 300 -14.01 -18.73 11.01
N GLY A 301 -13.44 -19.85 10.56
CA GLY A 301 -14.21 -20.96 9.97
C GLY A 301 -14.84 -20.63 8.61
N THR A 302 -14.45 -19.53 7.99
CA THR A 302 -15.01 -19.04 6.72
C THR A 302 -13.95 -18.97 5.63
N GLU A 303 -14.39 -19.18 4.39
CA GLU A 303 -13.51 -19.03 3.24
C GLU A 303 -13.13 -17.54 3.03
N ALA A 304 -11.91 -17.33 2.60
CA ALA A 304 -11.44 -16.01 2.23
C ALA A 304 -11.92 -15.65 0.81
N ILE A 305 -12.64 -14.55 0.68
CA ILE A 305 -13.18 -14.06 -0.60
C ILE A 305 -12.21 -13.03 -1.17
N PRO A 306 -11.45 -13.36 -2.24
CA PRO A 306 -10.51 -12.40 -2.83
C PRO A 306 -11.22 -11.16 -3.34
N PRO A 307 -10.65 -9.95 -3.11
CA PRO A 307 -11.22 -8.73 -3.66
C PRO A 307 -11.23 -8.82 -5.20
N ARG A 308 -12.41 -8.61 -5.79
CA ARG A 308 -12.51 -8.54 -7.26
C ARG A 308 -11.76 -7.30 -7.74
N LYS A 309 -10.68 -7.49 -8.48
CA LYS A 309 -9.99 -6.40 -9.17
C LYS A 309 -10.58 -6.30 -10.56
N VAL A 310 -11.04 -5.10 -10.91
CA VAL A 310 -11.45 -4.80 -12.30
C VAL A 310 -10.16 -4.69 -13.10
N ASN A 311 -9.94 -5.62 -14.00
CA ASN A 311 -8.82 -5.60 -14.96
C ASN A 311 -9.16 -4.64 -16.12
#